data_203dde92a5d95e5a9615d8ce067d44d0
#
_entry.id   203dde92a5d95e5a9615d8ce067d44d0
#
_cell.length_a   1.000
_cell.length_b   1.000
_cell.length_c   1.000
_cell.angle_alpha   90.00
_cell.angle_beta   90.00
_cell.angle_gamma   90.00
#
_symmetry.space_group_name_H-M   'P 1'
#
loop_
_entity.id
_entity.type
_entity.pdbx_description
1 polymer ?
#
loop_
_entity_poly.entity_id
_entity_poly.type
_entity_poly.pdbx_seq_one_letter_code
_entity_poly.pdbx_strand_id
1 'polypeptide(L)'
;MGTFRDAMSYPLLRVGLIMLILALLISIAGFYRVNKTYSASGTLGEGMHYLGDDKFENEYLYHNRTLVLYSSNANLSLLQGAEMTNYTLVDREITLHPEERPVIYVFNGSVNYTYNATAVDYPYAVYSLFAFVLMLVGVVMAFLGYTQFLRDVKEGKK
;
A
#
# COMPACT_ATOMS: atom_id res chain seq x y z
N MET A 1 36.34 30.45 -15.24
CA MET A 1 35.10 29.64 -15.24
C MET A 1 35.21 28.63 -14.12
N GLY A 2 34.37 28.76 -13.07
CA GLY A 2 34.37 27.79 -11.97
C GLY A 2 33.94 26.41 -12.45
N THR A 3 34.70 25.39 -12.11
CA THR A 3 34.42 24.01 -12.51
C THR A 3 33.43 23.37 -11.51
N PHE A 4 32.76 22.28 -11.88
CA PHE A 4 31.91 21.48 -10.97
C PHE A 4 32.70 21.06 -9.71
N ARG A 5 34.00 20.76 -9.87
CA ARG A 5 34.88 20.42 -8.77
C ARG A 5 35.04 21.57 -7.76
N ASP A 6 35.11 22.81 -8.24
CA ASP A 6 35.19 23.99 -7.37
C ASP A 6 33.88 24.21 -6.62
N ALA A 7 32.73 23.99 -7.25
CA ALA A 7 31.43 24.06 -6.59
C ALA A 7 31.30 23.01 -5.49
N MET A 8 31.81 21.81 -5.69
CA MET A 8 31.79 20.73 -4.68
C MET A 8 32.72 20.97 -3.48
N SER A 9 33.60 21.99 -3.54
CA SER A 9 34.39 22.40 -2.37
C SER A 9 33.57 23.16 -1.32
N TYR A 10 32.36 23.62 -1.67
CA TYR A 10 31.45 24.29 -0.74
C TYR A 10 30.72 23.29 0.13
N PRO A 11 30.89 23.34 1.46
CA PRO A 11 30.37 22.30 2.35
C PRO A 11 28.84 22.20 2.32
N LEU A 12 28.13 23.34 2.24
CA LEU A 12 26.67 23.34 2.17
C LEU A 12 26.14 22.68 0.89
N LEU A 13 26.76 22.98 -0.26
CA LEU A 13 26.38 22.36 -1.53
C LEU A 13 26.64 20.84 -1.49
N ARG A 14 27.82 20.44 -1.02
CA ARG A 14 28.19 19.04 -0.91
C ARG A 14 27.24 18.25 0.02
N VAL A 15 26.95 18.77 1.22
CA VAL A 15 26.06 18.14 2.17
C VAL A 15 24.63 18.06 1.61
N GLY A 16 24.15 19.15 1.00
CA GLY A 16 22.84 19.19 0.37
C GLY A 16 22.69 18.11 -0.72
N LEU A 17 23.69 17.95 -1.58
CA LEU A 17 23.68 16.91 -2.64
C LEU A 17 23.73 15.49 -2.06
N ILE A 18 24.52 15.26 -1.01
CA ILE A 18 24.55 13.97 -0.33
C ILE A 18 23.18 13.64 0.27
N MET A 19 22.51 14.61 0.92
CA MET A 19 21.17 14.43 1.45
C MET A 19 20.14 14.11 0.37
N LEU A 20 20.24 14.75 -0.80
CA LEU A 20 19.36 14.45 -1.94
C LEU A 20 19.56 13.01 -2.46
N ILE A 21 20.81 12.56 -2.56
CA ILE A 21 21.12 11.18 -2.97
C ILE A 21 20.57 10.19 -1.95
N LEU A 22 20.78 10.44 -0.66
CA LEU A 22 20.23 9.59 0.41
C LEU A 22 18.70 9.56 0.40
N ALA A 23 18.06 10.73 0.21
CA ALA A 23 16.60 10.81 0.10
C ALA A 23 16.09 9.98 -1.09
N LEU A 24 16.78 10.02 -2.24
CA LEU A 24 16.43 9.22 -3.40
C LEU A 24 16.52 7.71 -3.10
N LEU A 25 17.61 7.26 -2.48
CA LEU A 25 17.80 5.86 -2.14
C LEU A 25 16.74 5.35 -1.15
N ILE A 26 16.43 6.14 -0.12
CA ILE A 26 15.38 5.81 0.86
C ILE A 26 14.00 5.80 0.19
N SER A 27 13.75 6.75 -0.73
CA SER A 27 12.49 6.80 -1.48
C SER A 27 12.27 5.55 -2.32
N ILE A 28 13.32 5.09 -3.03
CA ILE A 28 13.25 3.84 -3.81
C ILE A 28 12.94 2.64 -2.91
N ALA A 29 13.56 2.56 -1.73
CA ALA A 29 13.26 1.51 -0.77
C ALA A 29 11.81 1.57 -0.25
N GLY A 30 11.24 2.77 -0.12
CA GLY A 30 9.84 2.97 0.28
C GLY A 30 8.81 2.40 -0.69
N PHE A 31 9.17 2.20 -1.95
CA PHE A 31 8.32 1.55 -2.97
C PHE A 31 8.39 0.02 -2.95
N TYR A 32 9.21 -0.57 -2.08
CA TYR A 32 9.27 -2.02 -1.96
C TYR A 32 7.93 -2.57 -1.47
N ARG A 33 7.36 -3.48 -2.25
CA ARG A 33 6.07 -4.10 -1.99
C ARG A 33 6.20 -5.58 -1.70
N VAL A 34 5.38 -6.07 -0.79
CA VAL A 34 5.28 -7.50 -0.45
C VAL A 34 3.83 -7.94 -0.64
N ASN A 35 3.63 -9.00 -1.40
CA ASN A 35 2.30 -9.59 -1.53
C ASN A 35 1.99 -10.41 -0.27
N LYS A 36 0.82 -10.17 0.31
CA LYS A 36 0.25 -10.93 1.41
C LYS A 36 -0.92 -11.75 0.90
N THR A 37 -1.09 -12.93 1.43
CA THR A 37 -2.19 -13.83 1.09
C THR A 37 -2.91 -14.27 2.34
N TYR A 38 -4.22 -14.35 2.26
CA TYR A 38 -5.08 -14.89 3.31
C TYR A 38 -6.01 -15.93 2.68
N SER A 39 -6.20 -17.05 3.36
CA SER A 39 -7.12 -18.10 2.93
C SER A 39 -7.85 -18.66 4.13
N ALA A 40 -9.17 -18.78 4.00
CA ALA A 40 -10.02 -19.39 5.00
C ALA A 40 -11.10 -20.23 4.31
N SER A 41 -11.46 -21.34 4.92
CA SER A 41 -12.55 -22.19 4.47
C SER A 41 -13.30 -22.77 5.65
N GLY A 42 -14.57 -23.08 5.45
CA GLY A 42 -15.41 -23.63 6.51
C GLY A 42 -16.86 -23.73 6.08
N THR A 43 -17.72 -23.97 7.06
CA THR A 43 -19.17 -24.03 6.87
C THR A 43 -19.84 -22.95 7.70
N LEU A 44 -20.72 -22.18 7.06
CA LEU A 44 -21.53 -21.13 7.67
C LEU A 44 -22.92 -21.72 7.93
N GLY A 45 -23.40 -21.61 9.16
CA GLY A 45 -24.80 -21.86 9.52
C GLY A 45 -25.65 -20.61 9.34
N GLU A 46 -26.91 -20.67 9.77
CA GLU A 46 -27.81 -19.51 9.76
C GLU A 46 -27.27 -18.34 10.57
N GLY A 47 -27.44 -17.12 10.06
CA GLY A 47 -27.01 -15.88 10.69
C GLY A 47 -26.04 -15.06 9.86
N MET A 48 -25.47 -14.03 10.49
CA MET A 48 -24.53 -13.09 9.87
C MET A 48 -23.08 -13.51 10.14
N HIS A 49 -22.28 -13.55 9.08
CA HIS A 49 -20.89 -13.96 9.12
C HIS A 49 -19.99 -12.95 8.40
N TYR A 50 -18.98 -12.44 9.11
CA TYR A 50 -17.93 -11.60 8.56
C TYR A 50 -16.77 -12.49 8.11
N LEU A 51 -16.46 -12.48 6.83
CA LEU A 51 -15.32 -13.24 6.30
C LEU A 51 -14.06 -12.39 6.31
N GLY A 52 -12.91 -13.07 6.30
CA GLY A 52 -11.61 -12.42 6.35
C GLY A 52 -11.15 -12.11 7.77
N ASP A 53 -9.85 -11.82 7.89
CA ASP A 53 -9.21 -11.43 9.14
C ASP A 53 -9.17 -9.90 9.28
N ASP A 54 -9.53 -9.38 10.46
CA ASP A 54 -9.58 -7.93 10.70
C ASP A 54 -8.25 -7.24 10.44
N LYS A 55 -7.15 -7.88 10.82
CA LYS A 55 -5.82 -7.36 10.60
C LYS A 55 -5.49 -7.30 9.12
N PHE A 56 -5.76 -8.41 8.39
CA PHE A 56 -5.50 -8.48 6.96
C PHE A 56 -6.30 -7.44 6.18
N GLU A 57 -7.58 -7.27 6.51
CA GLU A 57 -8.49 -6.37 5.80
C GLU A 57 -8.21 -4.87 6.07
N ASN A 58 -7.66 -4.53 7.25
CA ASN A 58 -7.45 -3.15 7.66
C ASN A 58 -6.01 -2.65 7.45
N GLU A 59 -5.00 -3.55 7.51
CA GLU A 59 -3.60 -3.14 7.45
C GLU A 59 -3.03 -3.10 6.03
N TYR A 60 -3.58 -3.90 5.10
CA TYR A 60 -3.02 -4.03 3.75
C TYR A 60 -3.86 -3.30 2.71
N LEU A 61 -3.28 -3.06 1.54
CA LEU A 61 -3.89 -2.29 0.45
C LEU A 61 -4.11 -3.17 -0.80
N TYR A 62 -4.94 -2.68 -1.72
CA TYR A 62 -5.16 -3.31 -3.03
C TYR A 62 -5.58 -4.78 -2.94
N HIS A 63 -6.65 -5.03 -2.18
CA HIS A 63 -7.20 -6.36 -2.01
C HIS A 63 -7.79 -6.90 -3.31
N ASN A 64 -7.44 -8.14 -3.64
CA ASN A 64 -8.13 -8.94 -4.64
C ASN A 64 -8.71 -10.15 -3.91
N ARG A 65 -10.04 -10.29 -3.94
CA ARG A 65 -10.79 -11.28 -3.16
C ARG A 65 -11.50 -12.25 -4.08
N THR A 66 -11.47 -13.50 -3.70
CA THR A 66 -12.24 -14.57 -4.35
C THR A 66 -12.99 -15.34 -3.29
N LEU A 67 -14.29 -15.44 -3.44
CA LEU A 67 -15.20 -16.13 -2.54
C LEU A 67 -15.93 -17.21 -3.32
N VAL A 68 -15.72 -18.46 -2.94
CA VAL A 68 -16.43 -19.61 -3.49
C VAL A 68 -17.42 -20.09 -2.44
N LEU A 69 -18.68 -20.22 -2.85
CA LEU A 69 -19.78 -20.66 -2.00
C LEU A 69 -20.43 -21.89 -2.63
N TYR A 70 -20.64 -22.93 -1.84
CA TYR A 70 -21.37 -24.12 -2.23
C TYR A 70 -22.40 -24.51 -1.18
N SER A 71 -23.59 -24.89 -1.60
CA SER A 71 -24.61 -25.49 -0.74
C SER A 71 -25.47 -26.47 -1.51
N SER A 72 -25.92 -27.52 -0.82
CA SER A 72 -26.97 -28.42 -1.32
C SER A 72 -28.34 -27.73 -1.33
N ASN A 73 -28.61 -26.89 -0.33
CA ASN A 73 -29.82 -26.06 -0.29
C ASN A 73 -29.64 -24.95 0.77
N ALA A 74 -29.46 -23.73 0.30
CA ALA A 74 -29.40 -22.56 1.17
C ALA A 74 -29.86 -21.28 0.45
N ASN A 75 -30.44 -20.38 1.23
CA ASN A 75 -30.68 -18.99 0.82
C ASN A 75 -29.78 -18.08 1.62
N LEU A 76 -29.08 -17.22 0.93
CA LEU A 76 -28.14 -16.28 1.54
C LEU A 76 -28.16 -14.92 0.84
N SER A 77 -27.66 -13.92 1.54
CA SER A 77 -27.34 -12.61 0.95
C SER A 77 -25.87 -12.32 1.16
N LEU A 78 -25.23 -11.75 0.14
CA LEU A 78 -23.93 -11.14 0.24
C LEU A 78 -24.10 -9.62 0.35
N LEU A 79 -23.56 -9.05 1.39
CA LEU A 79 -23.50 -7.62 1.63
C LEU A 79 -22.10 -7.11 1.26
N GLN A 80 -22.04 -6.12 0.38
CA GLN A 80 -20.84 -5.42 -0.05
C GLN A 80 -21.09 -3.91 0.05
N GLY A 81 -20.48 -3.27 1.05
CA GLY A 81 -20.77 -1.88 1.33
C GLY A 81 -22.27 -1.66 1.62
N ALA A 82 -22.93 -0.89 0.76
CA ALA A 82 -24.37 -0.62 0.84
C ALA A 82 -25.23 -1.56 -0.03
N GLU A 83 -24.63 -2.39 -0.86
CA GLU A 83 -25.33 -3.28 -1.77
C GLU A 83 -25.54 -4.66 -1.16
N MET A 84 -26.75 -5.19 -1.32
CA MET A 84 -27.13 -6.51 -0.84
C MET A 84 -27.64 -7.35 -2.01
N THR A 85 -26.95 -8.45 -2.29
CA THR A 85 -27.31 -9.36 -3.38
C THR A 85 -27.72 -10.70 -2.82
N ASN A 86 -28.91 -11.17 -3.22
CA ASN A 86 -29.48 -12.43 -2.74
C ASN A 86 -29.12 -13.59 -3.67
N TYR A 87 -28.78 -14.73 -3.07
CA TYR A 87 -28.45 -15.97 -3.78
C TYR A 87 -29.24 -17.12 -3.20
N THR A 88 -29.75 -17.99 -4.09
CA THR A 88 -30.32 -19.29 -3.75
C THR A 88 -29.40 -20.36 -4.34
N LEU A 89 -28.85 -21.19 -3.47
CA LEU A 89 -27.96 -22.30 -3.85
C LEU A 89 -28.70 -23.61 -3.66
N VAL A 90 -28.82 -24.39 -4.73
CA VAL A 90 -29.39 -25.75 -4.74
C VAL A 90 -28.41 -26.62 -5.52
N ASP A 91 -27.64 -27.44 -4.81
CA ASP A 91 -26.55 -28.26 -5.36
C ASP A 91 -25.64 -27.48 -6.33
N ARG A 92 -25.35 -26.22 -5.95
CA ARG A 92 -24.65 -25.29 -6.82
C ARG A 92 -23.49 -24.61 -6.09
N GLU A 93 -22.41 -24.46 -6.86
CA GLU A 93 -21.25 -23.62 -6.51
C GLU A 93 -21.32 -22.30 -7.25
N ILE A 94 -21.00 -21.21 -6.57
CA ILE A 94 -20.82 -19.88 -7.16
C ILE A 94 -19.48 -19.32 -6.77
N THR A 95 -18.82 -18.63 -7.70
CA THR A 95 -17.58 -17.89 -7.45
C THR A 95 -17.86 -16.41 -7.60
N LEU A 96 -17.47 -15.64 -6.59
CA LEU A 96 -17.70 -14.21 -6.47
C LEU A 96 -16.36 -13.50 -6.27
N HIS A 97 -16.26 -12.26 -6.72
CA HIS A 97 -15.10 -11.40 -6.54
C HIS A 97 -15.50 -10.12 -5.81
N PRO A 98 -15.66 -10.17 -4.49
CA PRO A 98 -16.09 -9.01 -3.71
C PRO A 98 -15.03 -7.91 -3.70
N GLU A 99 -15.45 -6.68 -4.01
CA GLU A 99 -14.57 -5.50 -3.96
C GLU A 99 -14.24 -5.10 -2.52
N GLU A 100 -15.22 -5.26 -1.62
CA GLU A 100 -15.07 -5.01 -0.21
C GLU A 100 -15.06 -6.31 0.61
N ARG A 101 -14.77 -6.21 1.90
CA ARG A 101 -14.84 -7.33 2.82
C ARG A 101 -16.24 -7.95 2.80
N PRO A 102 -16.38 -9.23 2.42
CA PRO A 102 -17.68 -9.84 2.28
C PRO A 102 -18.34 -10.15 3.65
N VAL A 103 -19.59 -9.78 3.78
CA VAL A 103 -20.47 -10.17 4.88
C VAL A 103 -21.57 -11.04 4.30
N ILE A 104 -21.71 -12.26 4.83
CA ILE A 104 -22.72 -13.22 4.37
C ILE A 104 -23.80 -13.35 5.45
N TYR A 105 -25.04 -13.19 5.03
CA TYR A 105 -26.20 -13.51 5.86
C TYR A 105 -26.88 -14.77 5.31
N VAL A 106 -26.84 -15.87 6.05
CA VAL A 106 -27.51 -17.13 5.69
C VAL A 106 -28.89 -17.14 6.33
N PHE A 107 -29.93 -17.15 5.50
CA PHE A 107 -31.32 -17.16 5.96
C PHE A 107 -31.77 -18.54 6.38
N ASN A 108 -31.36 -19.58 5.63
CA ASN A 108 -31.64 -20.96 5.96
C ASN A 108 -30.58 -21.89 5.34
N GLY A 109 -30.41 -23.06 5.94
CA GLY A 109 -29.48 -24.07 5.48
C GLY A 109 -28.06 -23.86 5.96
N SER A 110 -27.10 -24.48 5.28
CA SER A 110 -25.66 -24.32 5.55
C SER A 110 -24.91 -24.11 4.25
N VAL A 111 -23.86 -23.29 4.30
CA VAL A 111 -23.06 -22.90 3.13
C VAL A 111 -21.59 -23.21 3.41
N ASN A 112 -20.99 -24.03 2.58
CA ASN A 112 -19.54 -24.20 2.57
C ASN A 112 -18.92 -23.03 1.84
N TYR A 113 -17.87 -22.46 2.39
CA TYR A 113 -17.16 -21.34 1.79
C TYR A 113 -15.67 -21.59 1.69
N THR A 114 -15.07 -21.04 0.66
CA THR A 114 -13.64 -20.83 0.54
C THR A 114 -13.39 -19.37 0.18
N TYR A 115 -12.69 -18.68 1.06
CA TYR A 115 -12.35 -17.29 0.88
C TYR A 115 -10.84 -17.15 0.72
N ASN A 116 -10.42 -16.59 -0.40
CA ASN A 116 -9.03 -16.30 -0.69
C ASN A 116 -8.89 -14.80 -0.97
N ALA A 117 -7.92 -14.17 -0.33
CA ALA A 117 -7.62 -12.77 -0.56
C ALA A 117 -6.11 -12.57 -0.73
N THR A 118 -5.75 -11.69 -1.65
CA THR A 118 -4.38 -11.20 -1.80
C THR A 118 -4.38 -9.70 -1.59
N ALA A 119 -3.36 -9.18 -0.97
CA ALA A 119 -3.19 -7.76 -0.71
C ALA A 119 -1.73 -7.37 -0.82
N VAL A 120 -1.46 -6.07 -0.86
CA VAL A 120 -0.11 -5.52 -0.96
C VAL A 120 0.23 -4.78 0.34
N ASP A 121 1.38 -5.11 0.87
CA ASP A 121 2.00 -4.44 2.01
C ASP A 121 3.21 -3.63 1.54
N TYR A 122 3.37 -2.43 2.07
CA TYR A 122 4.53 -1.54 1.87
C TYR A 122 5.27 -1.35 3.19
N PRO A 123 6.07 -2.32 3.63
CA PRO A 123 6.68 -2.32 4.97
C PRO A 123 7.61 -1.13 5.21
N TYR A 124 8.11 -0.50 4.16
CA TYR A 124 9.02 0.64 4.24
C TYR A 124 8.39 1.98 3.89
N ALA A 125 7.05 2.05 3.73
CA ALA A 125 6.34 3.29 3.37
C ALA A 125 6.60 4.44 4.36
N VAL A 126 6.73 4.14 5.65
CA VAL A 126 7.02 5.14 6.70
C VAL A 126 8.34 5.87 6.44
N TYR A 127 9.33 5.19 5.87
CA TYR A 127 10.62 5.81 5.56
C TYR A 127 10.54 6.82 4.41
N SER A 128 9.49 6.78 3.58
CA SER A 128 9.26 7.79 2.54
C SER A 128 9.03 9.18 3.13
N LEU A 129 8.45 9.27 4.32
CA LEU A 129 8.31 10.55 5.03
C LEU A 129 9.68 11.14 5.42
N PHE A 130 10.59 10.28 5.91
CA PHE A 130 11.96 10.71 6.21
C PHE A 130 12.71 11.13 4.94
N ALA A 131 12.54 10.40 3.83
CA ALA A 131 13.11 10.76 2.54
C ALA A 131 12.61 12.14 2.08
N PHE A 132 11.33 12.43 2.26
CA PHE A 132 10.75 13.73 1.93
C PHE A 132 11.37 14.88 2.74
N VAL A 133 11.52 14.71 4.06
CA VAL A 133 12.17 15.71 4.92
C VAL A 133 13.63 15.92 4.51
N LEU A 134 14.39 14.83 4.29
CA LEU A 134 15.77 14.90 3.81
C LEU A 134 15.88 15.64 2.47
N MET A 135 14.93 15.39 1.56
CA MET A 135 14.88 16.07 0.26
C MET A 135 14.69 17.58 0.45
N LEU A 136 13.75 18.02 1.27
CA LEU A 136 13.50 19.44 1.53
C LEU A 136 14.74 20.13 2.09
N VAL A 137 15.34 19.55 3.13
CA VAL A 137 16.56 20.11 3.75
C VAL A 137 17.72 20.09 2.75
N GLY A 138 17.89 18.99 2.01
CA GLY A 138 18.93 18.86 0.99
C GLY A 138 18.83 19.90 -0.10
N VAL A 139 17.62 20.19 -0.60
CA VAL A 139 17.38 21.25 -1.60
C VAL A 139 17.76 22.62 -1.06
N VAL A 140 17.33 22.97 0.16
CA VAL A 140 17.66 24.26 0.77
C VAL A 140 19.17 24.40 0.96
N MET A 141 19.85 23.40 1.49
CA MET A 141 21.30 23.43 1.68
C MET A 141 22.07 23.52 0.35
N ALA A 142 21.66 22.74 -0.64
CA ALA A 142 22.28 22.77 -1.96
C ALA A 142 22.11 24.15 -2.62
N PHE A 143 20.92 24.75 -2.50
CA PHE A 143 20.65 26.07 -3.03
C PHE A 143 21.50 27.17 -2.35
N LEU A 144 21.58 27.15 -1.00
CA LEU A 144 22.41 28.09 -0.24
C LEU A 144 23.91 27.92 -0.61
N GLY A 145 24.38 26.68 -0.72
CA GLY A 145 25.76 26.40 -1.12
C GLY A 145 26.07 26.86 -2.55
N TYR A 146 25.10 26.68 -3.47
CA TYR A 146 25.24 27.12 -4.84
C TYR A 146 25.26 28.67 -4.95
N THR A 147 24.42 29.36 -4.19
CA THR A 147 24.41 30.84 -4.19
C THR A 147 25.72 31.43 -3.62
N GLN A 148 26.30 30.76 -2.60
CA GLN A 148 27.64 31.16 -2.10
C GLN A 148 28.72 30.99 -3.17
N PHE A 149 28.73 29.84 -3.84
CA PHE A 149 29.64 29.59 -4.95
C PHE A 149 29.54 30.67 -6.04
N LEU A 150 28.32 31.00 -6.49
CA LEU A 150 28.10 32.01 -7.53
C LEU A 150 28.58 33.40 -7.10
N ARG A 151 28.39 33.75 -5.82
CA ARG A 151 28.87 35.02 -5.27
C ARG A 151 30.40 35.10 -5.32
N ASP A 152 31.10 34.07 -4.88
CA ASP A 152 32.57 34.04 -4.82
C ASP A 152 33.19 34.04 -6.23
N VAL A 153 32.52 33.39 -7.20
CA VAL A 153 32.93 33.45 -8.62
C VAL A 153 32.78 34.87 -9.18
N LYS A 154 31.69 35.58 -8.84
CA LYS A 154 31.49 36.98 -9.27
C LYS A 154 32.48 37.93 -8.63
N GLU A 155 32.88 37.70 -7.40
CA GLU A 155 33.87 38.52 -6.67
C GLU A 155 35.31 38.20 -7.06
N GLY A 156 35.53 37.29 -7.99
CA GLY A 156 36.88 36.92 -8.47
C GLY A 156 37.77 36.22 -7.43
N LYS A 157 37.15 35.67 -6.38
CA LYS A 157 37.84 34.95 -5.29
C LYS A 157 38.22 33.51 -5.67
N LYS A 158 37.75 33.05 -6.83
CA LYS A 158 38.08 31.76 -7.44
C LYS A 158 38.04 31.80 -8.95
#